data_19a592357a77c375af114ca8a9aa73dc
#
_entry.id   19a592357a77c375af114ca8a9aa73dc
#
_cell.length_a   1.000
_cell.length_b   1.000
_cell.length_c   1.000
_cell.angle_alpha   90.00
_cell.angle_beta   90.00
_cell.angle_gamma   90.00
#
_symmetry.space_group_name_H-M   'P 1'
#
loop_
_entity.id
_entity.type
_entity.pdbx_description
1 polymer ?
#
loop_
_entity_poly.entity_id
_entity_poly.type
_entity_poly.pdbx_seq_one_letter_code
_entity_poly.pdbx_strand_id
1 'polypeptide(L)'
;MIETAQIHLLPALEVARETAVQQAPNGICYASFGHTHLPALDMDRMVQAVPQSIASALSRKAYYFVPLALGETEETLIAPDYTTELGDRAVCHRNVSFNGADCVFISTRMMRDRFALAFEFFINAGHHFVDAAGVPESFSRLAWAQAEANVRGETSQDAWENRKQALANRERVDEKARAEYLEAAFSDAIAIYLLSLTVDFDYAELREREYPLLAPQSLAERLRHIAEIFPPNAGFEFAIRYRRRSN
;
A
#
# COMPACT_ATOMS: atom_id res chain seq x y z
N MET A 1 -23.17 -22.69 -31.03
CA MET A 1 -23.06 -22.93 -29.58
C MET A 1 -21.76 -22.23 -29.15
N ILE A 2 -21.87 -21.19 -28.39
CA ILE A 2 -20.68 -20.50 -27.81
C ILE A 2 -20.32 -21.39 -26.61
N GLU A 3 -19.21 -22.10 -26.72
CA GLU A 3 -18.60 -22.82 -25.59
C GLU A 3 -18.29 -21.79 -24.50
N THR A 4 -19.05 -21.82 -23.42
CA THR A 4 -18.75 -21.00 -22.25
C THR A 4 -17.40 -21.49 -21.73
N ALA A 5 -16.34 -20.75 -21.97
CA ALA A 5 -15.01 -21.09 -21.46
C ALA A 5 -15.15 -21.26 -19.95
N GLN A 6 -14.89 -22.47 -19.47
CA GLN A 6 -14.97 -22.80 -18.06
C GLN A 6 -13.88 -21.98 -17.34
N ILE A 7 -14.30 -21.00 -16.54
CA ILE A 7 -13.37 -20.13 -15.80
C ILE A 7 -12.62 -21.03 -14.82
N HIS A 8 -11.31 -21.16 -15.01
CA HIS A 8 -10.46 -21.97 -14.15
C HIS A 8 -10.01 -21.11 -12.97
N LEU A 9 -10.47 -21.44 -11.76
CA LEU A 9 -10.08 -20.78 -10.51
C LEU A 9 -9.20 -21.75 -9.71
N LEU A 10 -8.13 -21.21 -9.12
CA LEU A 10 -7.20 -21.97 -8.29
C LEU A 10 -7.24 -21.47 -6.85
N PRO A 11 -7.18 -22.34 -5.85
CA PRO A 11 -6.97 -21.94 -4.47
C PRO A 11 -5.68 -21.16 -4.31
N ALA A 12 -5.71 -20.05 -3.55
CA ALA A 12 -4.52 -19.22 -3.31
C ALA A 12 -3.36 -20.03 -2.70
N LEU A 13 -3.66 -21.01 -1.86
CA LEU A 13 -2.66 -21.90 -1.26
C LEU A 13 -1.97 -22.80 -2.30
N GLU A 14 -2.68 -23.23 -3.35
CA GLU A 14 -2.11 -23.96 -4.46
C GLU A 14 -1.18 -23.08 -5.28
N VAL A 15 -1.64 -21.88 -5.63
CA VAL A 15 -0.82 -20.88 -6.32
C VAL A 15 0.44 -20.56 -5.51
N ALA A 16 0.33 -20.35 -4.19
CA ALA A 16 1.50 -20.10 -3.33
C ALA A 16 2.50 -21.26 -3.29
N ARG A 17 2.00 -22.51 -3.42
CA ARG A 17 2.85 -23.72 -3.41
C ARG A 17 3.58 -23.93 -4.74
N GLU A 18 2.91 -23.64 -5.85
CA GLU A 18 3.39 -23.97 -7.18
C GLU A 18 4.18 -22.83 -7.85
N THR A 19 3.96 -21.58 -7.39
CA THR A 19 4.64 -20.41 -7.97
C THR A 19 6.00 -20.18 -7.34
N ALA A 20 7.04 -20.14 -8.17
CA ALA A 20 8.39 -19.84 -7.72
C ALA A 20 8.49 -18.38 -7.23
N VAL A 21 8.82 -18.19 -5.95
CA VAL A 21 9.05 -16.89 -5.33
C VAL A 21 10.46 -16.42 -5.62
N GLN A 22 10.60 -15.18 -6.03
CA GLN A 22 11.87 -14.48 -6.20
C GLN A 22 12.15 -13.62 -4.97
N GLN A 23 13.44 -13.38 -4.70
CA GLN A 23 13.84 -12.44 -3.67
C GLN A 23 14.56 -11.25 -4.33
N ALA A 24 14.04 -10.05 -4.11
CA ALA A 24 14.66 -8.82 -4.57
C ALA A 24 15.96 -8.53 -3.77
N PRO A 25 16.88 -7.68 -4.30
CA PRO A 25 18.10 -7.29 -3.60
C PRO A 25 17.87 -6.68 -2.21
N ASN A 26 16.72 -6.04 -1.96
CA ASN A 26 16.32 -5.52 -0.66
C ASN A 26 15.72 -6.58 0.29
N GLY A 27 15.60 -7.84 -0.15
CA GLY A 27 15.12 -8.95 0.65
C GLY A 27 13.63 -9.23 0.56
N ILE A 28 12.83 -8.43 -0.14
CA ILE A 28 11.40 -8.69 -0.33
C ILE A 28 11.20 -9.91 -1.23
N CYS A 29 10.33 -10.82 -0.78
CA CYS A 29 9.89 -11.98 -1.55
C CYS A 29 8.66 -11.62 -2.38
N TYR A 30 8.68 -11.94 -3.68
CA TYR A 30 7.58 -11.67 -4.60
C TYR A 30 7.50 -12.67 -5.74
N ALA A 31 6.33 -12.75 -6.37
CA ALA A 31 6.08 -13.61 -7.51
C ALA A 31 5.03 -13.00 -8.43
N SER A 32 4.98 -13.45 -9.68
CA SER A 32 3.90 -13.17 -10.61
C SER A 32 3.27 -14.48 -11.06
N PHE A 33 1.94 -14.54 -11.08
CA PHE A 33 1.19 -15.69 -11.52
C PHE A 33 0.11 -15.29 -12.53
N GLY A 34 -0.05 -16.07 -13.61
CA GLY A 34 -1.03 -15.84 -14.66
C GLY A 34 -0.73 -14.62 -15.55
N HIS A 35 -1.72 -14.18 -16.30
CA HIS A 35 -1.58 -13.08 -17.26
C HIS A 35 -1.85 -11.71 -16.59
N THR A 36 -0.93 -11.25 -15.78
CA THR A 36 -1.04 -10.00 -15.00
C THR A 36 -1.02 -8.73 -15.82
N HIS A 37 -0.47 -8.76 -17.04
CA HIS A 37 -0.15 -7.59 -17.88
C HIS A 37 0.80 -6.59 -17.23
N LEU A 38 1.47 -6.97 -16.14
CA LEU A 38 2.51 -6.20 -15.48
C LEU A 38 3.87 -6.62 -16.02
N PRO A 39 4.62 -5.72 -16.70
CA PRO A 39 5.98 -6.03 -17.15
C PRO A 39 6.88 -6.40 -15.97
N ALA A 40 7.70 -7.43 -16.13
CA ALA A 40 8.61 -7.88 -15.07
C ALA A 40 9.52 -6.75 -14.56
N LEU A 41 10.04 -5.92 -15.46
CA LEU A 41 10.89 -4.78 -15.09
C LEU A 41 10.17 -3.74 -14.22
N ASP A 42 8.89 -3.52 -14.47
CA ASP A 42 8.06 -2.58 -13.67
C ASP A 42 7.78 -3.14 -12.28
N MET A 43 7.50 -4.44 -12.20
CA MET A 43 7.33 -5.15 -10.93
C MET A 43 8.62 -5.13 -10.11
N ASP A 44 9.75 -5.49 -10.72
CA ASP A 44 11.07 -5.48 -10.09
C ASP A 44 11.41 -4.09 -9.54
N ARG A 45 11.21 -3.04 -10.34
CA ARG A 45 11.47 -1.67 -9.95
C ARG A 45 10.60 -1.23 -8.77
N MET A 46 9.32 -1.59 -8.79
CA MET A 46 8.37 -1.29 -7.71
C MET A 46 8.80 -1.97 -6.41
N VAL A 47 9.12 -3.26 -6.44
CA VAL A 47 9.54 -4.02 -5.26
C VAL A 47 10.89 -3.50 -4.72
N GLN A 48 11.85 -3.20 -5.58
CA GLN A 48 13.18 -2.69 -5.21
C GLN A 48 13.15 -1.25 -4.65
N ALA A 49 12.09 -0.50 -4.89
CA ALA A 49 11.94 0.85 -4.33
C ALA A 49 11.75 0.85 -2.80
N VAL A 50 11.28 -0.25 -2.22
CA VAL A 50 11.12 -0.35 -0.76
C VAL A 50 12.49 -0.32 -0.09
N PRO A 51 12.80 0.68 0.78
CA PRO A 51 14.08 0.77 1.48
C PRO A 51 14.41 -0.51 2.26
N GLN A 52 15.70 -0.85 2.31
CA GLN A 52 16.19 -2.04 3.01
C GLN A 52 15.72 -2.13 4.46
N SER A 53 15.64 -0.98 5.15
CA SER A 53 15.19 -0.88 6.54
C SER A 53 13.71 -1.24 6.71
N ILE A 54 12.85 -0.90 5.74
CA ILE A 54 11.45 -1.32 5.71
C ILE A 54 11.35 -2.78 5.30
N ALA A 55 12.04 -3.18 4.23
CA ALA A 55 12.01 -4.52 3.68
C ALA A 55 12.42 -5.60 4.71
N SER A 56 13.35 -5.28 5.61
CA SER A 56 13.81 -6.19 6.66
C SER A 56 12.68 -6.61 7.62
N ALA A 57 11.73 -5.73 7.91
CA ALA A 57 10.55 -6.03 8.73
C ALA A 57 9.52 -6.91 8.00
N LEU A 58 9.59 -6.96 6.66
CA LEU A 58 8.67 -7.72 5.81
C LEU A 58 9.20 -9.12 5.44
N SER A 59 10.24 -9.60 6.08
CA SER A 59 10.93 -10.86 5.74
C SER A 59 10.04 -12.11 5.79
N ARG A 60 8.89 -12.06 6.48
CA ARG A 60 7.90 -13.14 6.55
C ARG A 60 6.74 -12.96 5.57
N LYS A 61 6.78 -11.95 4.70
CA LYS A 61 5.76 -11.65 3.69
C LYS A 61 6.26 -12.05 2.30
N ALA A 62 5.35 -12.58 1.47
CA ALA A 62 5.59 -12.81 0.05
C ALA A 62 4.44 -12.19 -0.75
N TYR A 63 4.78 -11.32 -1.70
CA TYR A 63 3.80 -10.58 -2.50
C TYR A 63 3.59 -11.27 -3.84
N TYR A 64 2.36 -11.69 -4.11
CA TYR A 64 1.95 -12.35 -5.35
C TYR A 64 1.14 -11.39 -6.21
N PHE A 65 1.67 -11.02 -7.36
CA PHE A 65 0.95 -10.24 -8.36
C PHE A 65 0.18 -11.21 -9.24
N VAL A 66 -1.15 -11.13 -9.20
CA VAL A 66 -2.06 -12.05 -9.90
C VAL A 66 -3.07 -11.24 -10.73
N PRO A 67 -3.67 -11.81 -11.79
CA PRO A 67 -4.70 -11.08 -12.54
C PRO A 67 -5.87 -10.66 -11.65
N LEU A 68 -6.49 -11.62 -10.95
CA LEU A 68 -7.58 -11.36 -10.00
C LEU A 68 -7.46 -12.29 -8.78
N ALA A 69 -7.63 -11.70 -7.60
CA ALA A 69 -7.90 -12.41 -6.35
C ALA A 69 -9.39 -12.25 -6.00
N LEU A 70 -10.07 -13.35 -5.72
CA LEU A 70 -11.47 -13.38 -5.34
C LEU A 70 -11.58 -13.71 -3.86
N GLY A 71 -12.30 -12.87 -3.12
CA GLY A 71 -12.57 -13.09 -1.70
C GLY A 71 -13.89 -13.83 -1.52
N GLU A 72 -13.86 -15.14 -1.56
CA GLU A 72 -15.00 -15.94 -1.14
C GLU A 72 -14.97 -16.14 0.39
N THR A 73 -16.11 -16.48 0.99
CA THR A 73 -16.30 -16.41 2.45
C THR A 73 -15.37 -17.33 3.26
N GLU A 74 -14.86 -18.41 2.69
CA GLU A 74 -14.00 -19.37 3.39
C GLU A 74 -12.65 -19.61 2.68
N GLU A 75 -12.53 -19.30 1.39
CA GLU A 75 -11.33 -19.56 0.60
C GLU A 75 -11.04 -18.38 -0.35
N THR A 76 -9.77 -18.04 -0.50
CA THR A 76 -9.31 -17.09 -1.52
C THR A 76 -9.00 -17.87 -2.80
N LEU A 77 -9.65 -17.49 -3.90
CA LEU A 77 -9.45 -18.06 -5.21
C LEU A 77 -8.70 -17.09 -6.12
N ILE A 78 -7.84 -17.61 -6.98
CA ILE A 78 -7.04 -16.85 -7.94
C ILE A 78 -7.47 -17.22 -9.35
N ALA A 79 -7.79 -16.21 -10.16
CA ALA A 79 -8.00 -16.40 -11.59
C ALA A 79 -6.68 -16.12 -12.33
N PRO A 80 -6.18 -17.06 -13.17
CA PRO A 80 -4.96 -16.87 -13.96
C PRO A 80 -5.14 -15.88 -15.10
N ASP A 81 -6.40 -15.60 -15.46
CA ASP A 81 -6.80 -14.65 -16.50
C ASP A 81 -7.86 -13.68 -15.99
N TYR A 82 -7.89 -12.49 -16.60
CA TYR A 82 -8.95 -11.52 -16.34
C TYR A 82 -10.19 -11.84 -17.16
N THR A 83 -11.34 -11.87 -16.50
CA THR A 83 -12.65 -11.86 -17.13
C THR A 83 -13.54 -10.79 -16.48
N THR A 84 -14.39 -10.15 -17.29
CA THR A 84 -15.35 -9.15 -16.78
C THR A 84 -16.35 -9.75 -15.80
N GLU A 85 -16.70 -11.03 -15.98
CA GLU A 85 -17.65 -11.77 -15.14
C GLU A 85 -17.14 -11.95 -13.69
N LEU A 86 -15.82 -11.92 -13.48
CA LEU A 86 -15.19 -12.01 -12.16
C LEU A 86 -14.87 -10.65 -11.54
N GLY A 87 -14.95 -9.57 -12.33
CA GLY A 87 -14.56 -8.24 -11.88
C GLY A 87 -15.28 -7.76 -10.62
N ASP A 88 -16.59 -8.00 -10.55
CA ASP A 88 -17.44 -7.59 -9.41
C ASP A 88 -17.18 -8.41 -8.11
N ARG A 89 -16.52 -9.56 -8.22
CA ARG A 89 -16.16 -10.44 -7.11
C ARG A 89 -14.70 -10.30 -6.69
N ALA A 90 -13.91 -9.65 -7.53
CA ALA A 90 -12.50 -9.45 -7.29
C ALA A 90 -12.25 -8.38 -6.23
N VAL A 91 -11.17 -8.56 -5.49
CA VAL A 91 -10.68 -7.62 -4.48
C VAL A 91 -9.28 -7.13 -4.83
N CYS A 92 -8.91 -5.94 -4.37
CA CYS A 92 -7.60 -5.36 -4.66
C CYS A 92 -6.46 -6.22 -4.11
N HIS A 93 -6.61 -6.70 -2.88
CA HIS A 93 -5.66 -7.65 -2.29
C HIS A 93 -6.32 -8.65 -1.34
N ARG A 94 -5.59 -9.74 -1.04
CA ARG A 94 -5.92 -10.73 -0.01
C ARG A 94 -4.67 -11.24 0.67
N ASN A 95 -4.76 -11.36 2.01
CA ASN A 95 -3.73 -11.97 2.84
C ASN A 95 -4.12 -13.42 3.17
N VAL A 96 -3.20 -14.35 2.93
CA VAL A 96 -3.37 -15.78 3.20
C VAL A 96 -2.12 -16.29 3.91
N SER A 97 -2.29 -16.93 5.07
CA SER A 97 -1.16 -17.52 5.78
C SER A 97 -0.82 -18.90 5.23
N PHE A 98 0.45 -19.13 4.90
CA PHE A 98 0.94 -20.39 4.38
C PHE A 98 2.32 -20.74 4.96
N ASN A 99 2.44 -21.90 5.62
CA ASN A 99 3.70 -22.41 6.20
C ASN A 99 4.44 -21.40 7.11
N GLY A 100 3.69 -20.59 7.85
CA GLY A 100 4.26 -19.58 8.76
C GLY A 100 4.77 -18.30 8.06
N ALA A 101 4.55 -18.17 6.75
CA ALA A 101 4.67 -16.94 6.01
C ALA A 101 3.29 -16.38 5.65
N ASP A 102 3.19 -15.09 5.44
CA ASP A 102 1.98 -14.46 4.94
C ASP A 102 2.14 -14.16 3.45
N CYS A 103 1.24 -14.74 2.64
CA CYS A 103 1.15 -14.52 1.21
C CYS A 103 0.14 -13.43 0.92
N VAL A 104 0.57 -12.36 0.26
CA VAL A 104 -0.25 -11.19 -0.07
C VAL A 104 -0.54 -11.22 -1.57
N PHE A 105 -1.77 -11.56 -1.94
CA PHE A 105 -2.20 -11.61 -3.35
C PHE A 105 -2.75 -10.26 -3.76
N ILE A 106 -2.15 -9.63 -4.78
CA ILE A 106 -2.52 -8.30 -5.31
C ILE A 106 -3.10 -8.48 -6.71
N SER A 107 -4.34 -8.01 -6.90
CA SER A 107 -5.08 -8.12 -8.17
C SER A 107 -4.65 -7.04 -9.15
N THR A 108 -3.75 -7.36 -10.07
CA THR A 108 -3.19 -6.37 -11.03
C THR A 108 -4.24 -5.82 -12.00
N ARG A 109 -5.29 -6.59 -12.29
CA ARG A 109 -6.33 -6.22 -13.27
C ARG A 109 -7.49 -5.41 -12.67
N MET A 110 -7.49 -5.26 -11.32
CA MET A 110 -8.39 -4.33 -10.63
C MET A 110 -7.88 -2.89 -10.71
N MET A 111 -6.58 -2.71 -10.96
CA MET A 111 -5.94 -1.40 -11.04
C MET A 111 -6.05 -0.84 -12.47
N ARG A 112 -6.40 0.44 -12.58
CA ARG A 112 -6.58 1.09 -13.89
C ARG A 112 -5.26 1.39 -14.58
N ASP A 113 -4.24 1.69 -13.78
CA ASP A 113 -2.94 2.12 -14.25
C ASP A 113 -1.81 1.73 -13.27
N ARG A 114 -0.60 2.12 -13.65
CA ARG A 114 0.61 1.84 -12.85
C ARG A 114 0.61 2.55 -11.49
N PHE A 115 0.02 3.74 -11.39
CA PHE A 115 -0.08 4.48 -10.14
C PHE A 115 -0.93 3.70 -9.13
N ALA A 116 -2.14 3.29 -9.51
CA ALA A 116 -3.06 2.57 -8.65
C ALA A 116 -2.44 1.23 -8.17
N LEU A 117 -1.80 0.47 -9.07
CA LEU A 117 -1.14 -0.78 -8.72
C LEU A 117 0.04 -0.58 -7.76
N ALA A 118 0.89 0.40 -8.03
CA ALA A 118 2.02 0.70 -7.17
C ALA A 118 1.55 1.17 -5.79
N PHE A 119 0.52 2.01 -5.75
CA PHE A 119 -0.06 2.49 -4.50
C PHE A 119 -0.65 1.35 -3.67
N GLU A 120 -1.39 0.42 -4.30
CA GLU A 120 -1.93 -0.76 -3.63
C GLU A 120 -0.83 -1.65 -3.02
N PHE A 121 0.25 -1.90 -3.75
CA PHE A 121 1.39 -2.63 -3.20
C PHE A 121 2.04 -1.89 -2.04
N PHE A 122 2.26 -0.57 -2.16
CA PHE A 122 2.93 0.22 -1.14
C PHE A 122 2.07 0.45 0.10
N ILE A 123 0.75 0.56 -0.03
CA ILE A 123 -0.13 0.65 1.14
C ILE A 123 -0.10 -0.65 1.94
N ASN A 124 -0.11 -1.81 1.26
CA ASN A 124 0.06 -3.11 1.92
C ASN A 124 1.43 -3.22 2.60
N ALA A 125 2.51 -2.80 1.94
CA ALA A 125 3.84 -2.79 2.55
C ALA A 125 3.92 -1.86 3.77
N GLY A 126 3.29 -0.69 3.72
CA GLY A 126 3.18 0.25 4.83
C GLY A 126 2.45 -0.34 6.04
N HIS A 127 1.26 -0.91 5.84
CA HIS A 127 0.51 -1.57 6.91
C HIS A 127 1.29 -2.72 7.53
N HIS A 128 1.85 -3.61 6.72
CA HIS A 128 2.64 -4.73 7.21
C HIS A 128 3.90 -4.29 7.98
N PHE A 129 4.49 -3.15 7.58
CA PHE A 129 5.61 -2.57 8.33
C PHE A 129 5.14 -2.08 9.70
N VAL A 130 4.02 -1.36 9.77
CA VAL A 130 3.43 -0.88 11.03
C VAL A 130 3.10 -2.05 11.96
N ASP A 131 2.49 -3.12 11.44
CA ASP A 131 2.18 -4.33 12.20
C ASP A 131 3.43 -4.99 12.80
N ALA A 132 4.54 -4.95 12.08
CA ALA A 132 5.79 -5.60 12.48
C ALA A 132 6.70 -4.74 13.37
N ALA A 133 6.74 -3.43 13.16
CA ALA A 133 7.70 -2.51 13.74
C ALA A 133 7.07 -1.35 14.55
N GLY A 134 5.77 -1.14 14.41
CA GLY A 134 5.06 -0.02 15.03
C GLY A 134 5.37 1.34 14.39
N VAL A 135 4.91 2.39 15.03
CA VAL A 135 5.10 3.79 14.60
C VAL A 135 6.25 4.42 15.36
N PRO A 136 7.28 4.98 14.68
CA PRO A 136 8.37 5.69 15.34
C PRO A 136 7.86 6.90 16.14
N GLU A 137 8.40 7.09 17.35
CA GLU A 137 8.02 8.19 18.24
C GLU A 137 8.21 9.57 17.59
N SER A 138 9.24 9.73 16.76
CA SER A 138 9.50 10.99 16.05
C SER A 138 8.41 11.33 15.04
N PHE A 139 7.88 10.32 14.31
CA PHE A 139 6.74 10.51 13.42
C PHE A 139 5.45 10.76 14.20
N SER A 140 5.23 10.01 15.29
CA SER A 140 4.07 10.18 16.16
C SER A 140 3.96 11.60 16.68
N ARG A 141 5.07 12.19 17.14
CA ARG A 141 5.12 13.60 17.57
C ARG A 141 4.79 14.57 16.45
N LEU A 142 5.36 14.37 15.26
CA LEU A 142 5.10 15.23 14.10
C LEU A 142 3.62 15.19 13.69
N ALA A 143 3.08 14.00 13.47
CA ALA A 143 1.70 13.83 13.01
C ALA A 143 0.69 14.32 14.06
N TRP A 144 0.95 14.06 15.35
CA TRP A 144 0.07 14.50 16.42
C TRP A 144 0.10 16.02 16.59
N ALA A 145 1.27 16.66 16.51
CA ALA A 145 1.38 18.12 16.54
C ALA A 145 0.60 18.78 15.39
N GLN A 146 0.61 18.19 14.19
CA GLN A 146 -0.19 18.67 13.07
C GLN A 146 -1.70 18.48 13.33
N ALA A 147 -2.09 17.38 13.97
CA ALA A 147 -3.48 17.13 14.35
C ALA A 147 -3.99 18.13 15.39
N GLU A 148 -3.22 18.40 16.45
CA GLU A 148 -3.52 19.39 17.50
C GLU A 148 -3.54 20.83 16.96
N ALA A 149 -2.68 21.14 16.01
CA ALA A 149 -2.66 22.43 15.30
C ALA A 149 -3.84 22.58 14.31
N ASN A 150 -4.75 21.59 14.26
CA ASN A 150 -5.89 21.56 13.36
C ASN A 150 -5.51 21.77 11.89
N VAL A 151 -4.39 21.19 11.46
CA VAL A 151 -3.99 21.19 10.04
C VAL A 151 -5.11 20.55 9.21
N ARG A 152 -5.42 21.14 8.05
CA ARG A 152 -6.50 20.66 7.20
C ARG A 152 -6.18 19.30 6.58
N GLY A 153 -7.12 18.36 6.71
CA GLY A 153 -7.14 17.10 5.99
C GLY A 153 -6.25 16.02 6.58
N GLU A 154 -6.28 14.86 5.94
CA GLU A 154 -5.44 13.69 6.27
C GLU A 154 -5.06 12.91 5.00
N THR A 155 -4.29 11.82 5.19
CA THR A 155 -3.72 11.00 4.13
C THR A 155 -4.67 9.91 3.64
N SER A 156 -5.62 9.48 4.48
CA SER A 156 -6.66 8.50 4.16
C SER A 156 -7.96 8.78 4.91
N GLN A 157 -9.04 8.08 4.55
CA GLN A 157 -10.31 8.12 5.24
C GLN A 157 -10.15 7.65 6.69
N ASP A 158 -9.43 6.55 6.91
CA ASP A 158 -9.21 5.98 8.24
C ASP A 158 -8.42 6.96 9.14
N ALA A 159 -7.34 7.55 8.63
CA ALA A 159 -6.61 8.58 9.36
C ALA A 159 -7.49 9.79 9.69
N TRP A 160 -8.37 10.20 8.76
CA TRP A 160 -9.30 11.32 8.97
C TRP A 160 -10.34 11.03 10.05
N GLU A 161 -10.96 9.85 10.03
CA GLU A 161 -11.99 9.46 10.98
C GLU A 161 -11.42 9.24 12.38
N ASN A 162 -10.30 8.52 12.49
CA ASN A 162 -9.63 8.27 13.76
C ASN A 162 -9.11 9.56 14.40
N ARG A 163 -8.55 10.49 13.62
CA ARG A 163 -8.18 11.81 14.11
C ARG A 163 -9.38 12.57 14.68
N LYS A 164 -10.50 12.59 13.97
CA LYS A 164 -11.74 13.25 14.45
C LYS A 164 -12.24 12.62 15.74
N GLN A 165 -12.20 11.30 15.84
CA GLN A 165 -12.59 10.59 17.05
C GLN A 165 -11.65 10.89 18.21
N ALA A 166 -10.33 10.86 17.98
CA ALA A 166 -9.32 11.15 19.01
C ALA A 166 -9.48 12.55 19.62
N LEU A 167 -9.88 13.54 18.80
CA LEU A 167 -10.04 14.95 19.18
C LEU A 167 -11.51 15.37 19.45
N ALA A 168 -12.46 14.43 19.46
CA ALA A 168 -13.88 14.74 19.59
C ALA A 168 -14.20 15.41 20.95
N ASN A 169 -13.51 15.03 22.02
CA ASN A 169 -13.63 15.64 23.32
C ASN A 169 -12.46 16.62 23.54
N ARG A 170 -12.77 17.90 23.79
CA ARG A 170 -11.77 18.95 24.02
C ARG A 170 -11.00 18.79 25.34
N GLU A 171 -11.57 18.07 26.30
CA GLU A 171 -10.99 17.93 27.64
C GLU A 171 -10.13 16.67 27.77
N ARG A 172 -10.37 15.68 26.92
CA ARG A 172 -9.67 14.38 27.00
C ARG A 172 -9.52 13.73 25.63
N VAL A 173 -8.29 13.43 25.27
CA VAL A 173 -7.96 12.66 24.06
C VAL A 173 -8.42 11.22 24.21
N ASP A 174 -9.04 10.66 23.16
CA ASP A 174 -9.25 9.22 23.04
C ASP A 174 -7.95 8.56 22.59
N GLU A 175 -7.23 7.95 23.54
CA GLU A 175 -5.90 7.37 23.29
C GLU A 175 -5.95 6.17 22.32
N LYS A 176 -7.07 5.43 22.27
CA LYS A 176 -7.23 4.34 21.30
C LYS A 176 -7.35 4.89 19.89
N ALA A 177 -8.26 5.84 19.67
CA ALA A 177 -8.43 6.48 18.38
C ALA A 177 -7.16 7.25 17.95
N ARG A 178 -6.41 7.83 18.91
CA ARG A 178 -5.11 8.43 18.65
C ARG A 178 -4.08 7.42 18.15
N ALA A 179 -4.00 6.24 18.76
CA ALA A 179 -3.10 5.18 18.32
C ALA A 179 -3.45 4.72 16.89
N GLU A 180 -4.73 4.42 16.64
CA GLU A 180 -5.24 4.03 15.31
C GLU A 180 -4.99 5.13 14.25
N TYR A 181 -5.15 6.41 14.63
CA TYR A 181 -4.79 7.53 13.77
C TYR A 181 -3.31 7.53 13.38
N LEU A 182 -2.42 7.36 14.37
CA LEU A 182 -0.97 7.40 14.14
C LEU A 182 -0.51 6.23 13.26
N GLU A 183 -1.09 5.04 13.44
CA GLU A 183 -0.83 3.85 12.62
C GLU A 183 -1.28 4.08 11.17
N ALA A 184 -2.51 4.55 10.95
CA ALA A 184 -3.02 4.87 9.63
C ALA A 184 -2.19 5.96 8.94
N ALA A 185 -1.97 7.09 9.62
CA ALA A 185 -1.21 8.21 9.08
C ALA A 185 0.25 7.85 8.73
N PHE A 186 0.85 6.91 9.47
CA PHE A 186 2.22 6.47 9.21
C PHE A 186 2.30 5.48 8.05
N SER A 187 1.41 4.48 7.99
CA SER A 187 1.34 3.54 6.87
C SER A 187 1.07 4.27 5.55
N ASP A 188 0.14 5.24 5.54
CA ASP A 188 -0.14 6.08 4.39
C ASP A 188 1.08 6.91 3.98
N ALA A 189 1.77 7.54 4.94
CA ALA A 189 2.97 8.33 4.65
C ALA A 189 4.10 7.48 4.05
N ILE A 190 4.29 6.24 4.53
CA ILE A 190 5.20 5.27 3.92
C ILE A 190 4.76 4.97 2.49
N ALA A 191 3.49 4.64 2.26
CA ALA A 191 2.98 4.30 0.94
C ALA A 191 3.18 5.43 -0.08
N ILE A 192 2.86 6.68 0.30
CA ILE A 192 3.03 7.87 -0.55
C ILE A 192 4.52 8.15 -0.80
N TYR A 193 5.37 7.98 0.21
CA TYR A 193 6.81 8.09 0.05
C TYR A 193 7.35 7.07 -0.96
N LEU A 194 7.01 5.78 -0.82
CA LEU A 194 7.43 4.72 -1.73
C LEU A 194 6.90 4.95 -3.16
N LEU A 195 5.67 5.41 -3.29
CA LEU A 195 5.08 5.79 -4.57
C LEU A 195 5.90 6.88 -5.26
N SER A 196 6.34 7.90 -4.50
CA SER A 196 7.15 9.00 -5.03
C SER A 196 8.54 8.58 -5.54
N LEU A 197 9.03 7.39 -5.12
CA LEU A 197 10.28 6.82 -5.63
C LEU A 197 10.12 6.13 -7.00
N THR A 198 8.91 5.80 -7.41
CA THR A 198 8.63 4.93 -8.56
C THR A 198 7.80 5.57 -9.65
N VAL A 199 6.91 6.49 -9.28
CA VAL A 199 5.93 7.12 -10.17
C VAL A 199 5.98 8.63 -9.98
N ASP A 200 5.97 9.38 -11.09
CA ASP A 200 5.75 10.84 -11.05
C ASP A 200 4.24 11.08 -11.00
N PHE A 201 3.76 11.76 -9.96
CA PHE A 201 2.34 12.04 -9.77
C PHE A 201 2.11 13.42 -9.18
N ASP A 202 0.93 13.97 -9.44
CA ASP A 202 0.51 15.23 -8.84
C ASP A 202 -0.19 14.97 -7.49
N TYR A 203 0.01 15.88 -6.55
CA TYR A 203 -0.65 15.85 -5.23
C TYR A 203 -2.17 15.62 -5.31
N ALA A 204 -2.84 16.11 -6.36
CA ALA A 204 -4.27 15.96 -6.55
C ALA A 204 -4.69 14.50 -6.85
N GLU A 205 -3.76 13.66 -7.34
CA GLU A 205 -4.03 12.24 -7.65
C GLU A 205 -4.14 11.37 -6.40
N LEU A 206 -3.60 11.85 -5.25
CA LEU A 206 -3.75 11.21 -3.94
C LEU A 206 -5.15 11.39 -3.34
N ARG A 207 -6.01 12.19 -3.99
CA ARG A 207 -7.29 12.59 -3.43
C ARG A 207 -8.35 11.50 -3.57
N GLU A 208 -8.79 10.95 -2.45
CA GLU A 208 -10.07 10.27 -2.33
C GLU A 208 -11.23 11.28 -2.19
N ARG A 209 -12.47 10.84 -2.40
CA ARG A 209 -13.60 11.77 -2.57
C ARG A 209 -14.24 12.23 -1.27
N GLU A 210 -14.11 11.50 -0.19
CA GLU A 210 -14.94 11.63 1.03
C GLU A 210 -14.29 12.43 2.15
N TYR A 211 -12.99 12.72 2.08
CA TYR A 211 -12.27 13.51 3.06
C TYR A 211 -11.35 14.55 2.40
N PRO A 212 -10.99 15.65 3.11
CA PRO A 212 -10.01 16.59 2.60
C PRO A 212 -8.60 16.01 2.72
N LEU A 213 -7.85 16.01 1.61
CA LEU A 213 -6.44 15.62 1.62
C LEU A 213 -5.62 16.54 2.53
N LEU A 214 -4.64 15.97 3.24
CA LEU A 214 -3.71 16.67 4.13
C LEU A 214 -3.05 17.84 3.41
N ALA A 215 -2.94 18.99 4.06
CA ALA A 215 -2.34 20.19 3.50
C ALA A 215 -0.96 19.88 2.89
N PRO A 216 -0.62 20.39 1.67
CA PRO A 216 0.57 19.99 0.94
C PRO A 216 1.89 20.17 1.70
N GLN A 217 2.00 21.24 2.50
CA GLN A 217 3.18 21.47 3.31
C GLN A 217 3.35 20.42 4.41
N SER A 218 2.26 20.09 5.10
CA SER A 218 2.28 19.10 6.18
C SER A 218 2.50 17.69 5.66
N LEU A 219 1.95 17.35 4.50
CA LEU A 219 2.28 16.10 3.81
C LEU A 219 3.77 16.07 3.45
N ALA A 220 4.30 17.14 2.86
CA ALA A 220 5.71 17.23 2.51
C ALA A 220 6.65 17.09 3.73
N GLU A 221 6.25 17.62 4.90
CA GLU A 221 6.99 17.42 6.15
C GLU A 221 7.00 15.95 6.57
N ARG A 222 5.84 15.27 6.55
CA ARG A 222 5.76 13.83 6.84
C ARG A 222 6.65 13.02 5.90
N LEU A 223 6.57 13.27 4.59
CA LEU A 223 7.36 12.53 3.59
C LEU A 223 8.86 12.75 3.74
N ARG A 224 9.31 13.98 4.04
CA ARG A 224 10.73 14.24 4.33
C ARG A 224 11.18 13.49 5.58
N HIS A 225 10.36 13.50 6.61
CA HIS A 225 10.65 12.76 7.84
C HIS A 225 10.75 11.25 7.61
N ILE A 226 9.86 10.68 6.77
CA ILE A 226 9.97 9.28 6.34
C ILE A 226 11.28 9.04 5.59
N ALA A 227 11.65 9.92 4.65
CA ALA A 227 12.88 9.78 3.88
C ALA A 227 14.16 9.89 4.74
N GLU A 228 14.12 10.65 5.84
CA GLU A 228 15.20 10.73 6.82
C GLU A 228 15.34 9.43 7.63
N ILE A 229 14.22 8.83 8.06
CA ILE A 229 14.22 7.57 8.84
C ILE A 229 14.54 6.37 7.92
N PHE A 230 14.02 6.37 6.70
CA PHE A 230 14.13 5.30 5.72
C PHE A 230 14.70 5.84 4.39
N PRO A 231 16.00 6.11 4.32
CA PRO A 231 16.60 6.62 3.08
C PRO A 231 16.36 5.66 1.91
N PRO A 232 16.15 6.19 0.68
CA PRO A 232 15.91 5.37 -0.49
C PRO A 232 17.12 4.47 -0.80
N ASN A 233 16.86 3.32 -1.42
CA ASN A 233 17.89 2.44 -1.94
C ASN A 233 18.69 3.12 -3.07
N ALA A 234 19.89 2.63 -3.34
CA ALA A 234 20.70 3.09 -4.47
C ALA A 234 19.91 2.97 -5.80
N GLY A 235 19.91 4.03 -6.58
CA GLY A 235 19.16 4.12 -7.85
C GLY A 235 17.74 4.66 -7.71
N PHE A 236 17.30 5.00 -6.50
CA PHE A 236 16.05 5.71 -6.25
C PHE A 236 16.33 7.07 -5.61
N GLU A 237 15.55 8.07 -5.98
CA GLU A 237 15.69 9.43 -5.47
C GLU A 237 14.34 9.93 -4.95
N PHE A 238 14.36 10.51 -3.75
CA PHE A 238 13.20 11.19 -3.18
C PHE A 238 13.31 12.69 -3.46
N ALA A 239 12.32 13.25 -4.17
CA ALA A 239 12.26 14.67 -4.44
C ALA A 239 10.81 15.19 -4.40
N ILE A 240 10.58 16.26 -3.64
CA ILE A 240 9.31 16.98 -3.65
C ILE A 240 9.45 18.21 -4.55
N ARG A 241 8.65 18.24 -5.62
CA ARG A 241 8.65 19.34 -6.59
C ARG A 241 7.43 20.24 -6.38
N TYR A 242 7.64 21.53 -6.16
CA TYR A 242 6.56 22.51 -6.07
C TYR A 242 6.30 23.10 -7.45
N ARG A 243 5.13 22.82 -8.02
CA ARG A 243 4.67 23.51 -9.24
C ARG A 243 3.93 24.79 -8.84
N ARG A 244 4.37 25.96 -9.32
CA ARG A 244 3.55 27.18 -9.25
C ARG A 244 2.35 26.98 -10.20
N ARG A 245 1.13 27.11 -9.69
CA ARG A 245 -0.02 27.28 -10.59
C ARG A 245 0.20 28.59 -11.34
N SER A 246 0.38 28.51 -12.66
CA SER A 246 0.21 29.68 -13.54
C SER A 246 -1.26 30.04 -13.49
N ASN A 247 -1.58 31.25 -12.99
CA ASN A 247 -2.93 31.81 -13.07
C ASN A 247 -3.26 32.09 -14.53
#